data_6ae01e3dd25f99e167d9b37ab19f1173
#
_entry.id   6ae01e3dd25f99e167d9b37ab19f1173
#
_cell.length_a   1.000
_cell.length_b   1.000
_cell.length_c   1.000
_cell.angle_alpha   90.00
_cell.angle_beta   90.00
_cell.angle_gamma   90.00
#
_symmetry.space_group_name_H-M   'P 1'
#
loop_
_entity.id
_entity.type
_entity.pdbx_description
1 polymer ?
#
loop_
_entity_poly.entity_id
_entity_poly.type
_entity_poly.pdbx_seq_one_letter_code
_entity_poly.pdbx_strand_id
1 'polypeptide(L)'
;TRAGRWRGHEKTECGIHLPASALAGDLRRTRVPLIKDGAYVEDAWLRIEGEAPLPSDGDVIVDWIRLKEEASLGHDRSGRLGVVFPNTEDANLLAPHLGRLALVALELPSFTDGRAFSQARVLRHQLGFSGELRATGNPKADQAAFLVRCGFDAFEVRGTQPLEVWQRMLASVSRVYQRGYSEGAGAVKS
;
A
#
# COMPACT_ATOMS: atom_id res chain seq x y z
N THR A 1 -4.72 -61.94 27.90
CA THR A 1 -5.07 -61.19 26.68
C THR A 1 -6.35 -60.41 26.94
N ARG A 2 -6.23 -59.17 27.35
CA ARG A 2 -7.35 -58.23 27.54
C ARG A 2 -7.21 -57.05 26.56
N ALA A 3 -8.10 -57.03 25.60
CA ALA A 3 -8.25 -55.90 24.69
C ALA A 3 -8.94 -54.72 25.43
N GLY A 4 -8.22 -53.63 25.60
CA GLY A 4 -8.76 -52.37 26.13
C GLY A 4 -9.56 -51.62 25.06
N ARG A 5 -10.84 -51.39 25.32
CA ARG A 5 -11.81 -50.67 24.51
C ARG A 5 -11.63 -49.15 24.78
N TRP A 6 -11.16 -48.38 23.82
CA TRP A 6 -11.15 -46.92 23.88
C TRP A 6 -12.56 -46.40 23.59
N ARG A 7 -13.16 -45.71 24.55
CA ARG A 7 -14.42 -44.96 24.34
C ARG A 7 -14.10 -43.65 23.66
N GLY A 8 -14.83 -43.39 22.57
CA GLY A 8 -14.78 -42.13 21.85
C GLY A 8 -15.28 -40.97 22.71
N HIS A 9 -14.56 -39.87 22.67
CA HIS A 9 -15.04 -38.57 23.15
C HIS A 9 -15.88 -37.96 22.05
N GLU A 10 -17.12 -37.67 22.38
CA GLU A 10 -18.04 -36.86 21.59
C GLU A 10 -17.44 -35.49 21.35
N LYS A 11 -17.28 -35.15 20.07
CA LYS A 11 -16.97 -33.80 19.66
C LYS A 11 -18.23 -32.95 19.82
N THR A 12 -18.22 -32.08 20.80
CA THR A 12 -19.21 -31.00 20.94
C THR A 12 -19.07 -30.10 19.73
N GLU A 13 -20.01 -30.15 18.80
CA GLU A 13 -20.16 -29.24 17.71
C GLU A 13 -20.50 -27.85 18.28
N CYS A 14 -19.53 -26.99 18.37
CA CYS A 14 -19.75 -25.55 18.58
C CYS A 14 -20.32 -24.99 17.28
N GLY A 15 -21.65 -24.92 17.21
CA GLY A 15 -22.40 -24.34 16.10
C GLY A 15 -22.14 -22.84 16.01
N ILE A 16 -21.11 -22.44 15.25
CA ILE A 16 -20.97 -21.07 14.79
C ILE A 16 -21.89 -20.93 13.58
N HIS A 17 -23.08 -20.40 13.85
CA HIS A 17 -24.03 -19.98 12.84
C HIS A 17 -23.45 -18.77 12.10
N LEU A 18 -22.80 -18.99 10.95
CA LEU A 18 -22.37 -17.93 10.05
C LEU A 18 -23.58 -17.39 9.32
N PRO A 19 -23.84 -16.08 9.36
CA PRO A 19 -24.93 -15.51 8.57
C PRO A 19 -24.64 -15.62 7.08
N ALA A 20 -25.68 -15.86 6.30
CA ALA A 20 -25.69 -16.14 4.85
C ALA A 20 -25.29 -14.94 3.97
N SER A 21 -24.51 -13.98 4.48
CA SER A 21 -23.96 -12.84 3.71
C SER A 21 -22.46 -13.02 3.31
N ALA A 22 -21.91 -14.22 3.42
CA ALA A 22 -20.50 -14.53 3.14
C ALA A 22 -20.23 -14.87 1.65
N LEU A 23 -20.97 -14.30 0.72
CA LEU A 23 -20.72 -14.44 -0.72
C LEU A 23 -20.33 -13.11 -1.39
N ALA A 24 -19.78 -12.17 -0.62
CA ALA A 24 -19.05 -11.02 -1.15
C ALA A 24 -17.56 -11.39 -1.13
N GLY A 25 -16.90 -11.26 -2.28
CA GLY A 25 -15.47 -11.58 -2.44
C GLY A 25 -14.62 -10.99 -1.31
N ASP A 26 -13.57 -11.69 -0.95
CA ASP A 26 -12.72 -11.46 0.20
C ASP A 26 -12.17 -10.02 0.24
N LEU A 27 -12.90 -9.13 0.88
CA LEU A 27 -12.51 -7.73 1.10
C LEU A 27 -11.43 -7.69 2.18
N ARG A 28 -10.19 -7.95 1.81
CA ARG A 28 -9.06 -7.91 2.74
C ARG A 28 -8.67 -6.46 3.04
N ARG A 29 -9.05 -5.96 4.19
CA ARG A 29 -8.25 -4.94 4.85
C ARG A 29 -6.86 -5.52 5.04
N THR A 30 -5.89 -5.03 4.31
CA THR A 30 -4.50 -5.41 4.48
C THR A 30 -4.07 -4.98 5.88
N ARG A 31 -3.99 -5.92 6.82
CA ARG A 31 -3.48 -5.66 8.17
C ARG A 31 -1.96 -5.51 8.18
N VAL A 32 -1.40 -4.95 7.12
CA VAL A 32 0.02 -4.65 7.07
C VAL A 32 0.22 -3.31 7.78
N PRO A 33 1.09 -3.25 8.79
CA PRO A 33 1.39 -1.98 9.45
C PRO A 33 1.84 -0.94 8.44
N LEU A 34 1.25 0.26 8.51
CA LEU A 34 1.58 1.39 7.67
C LEU A 34 2.35 2.43 8.49
N ILE A 35 3.52 2.84 8.00
CA ILE A 35 4.29 3.96 8.56
C ILE A 35 4.08 5.17 7.67
N LYS A 36 3.68 6.29 8.30
CA LYS A 36 3.57 7.61 7.68
C LYS A 36 4.06 8.65 8.68
N ASP A 37 4.85 9.62 8.21
CA ASP A 37 5.44 10.68 9.04
C ASP A 37 6.20 10.14 10.29
N GLY A 38 6.83 8.97 10.13
CA GLY A 38 7.60 8.33 11.20
C GLY A 38 6.76 7.68 12.32
N ALA A 39 5.46 7.48 12.12
CA ALA A 39 4.56 6.83 13.07
C ALA A 39 3.77 5.71 12.40
N TYR A 40 3.35 4.71 13.20
CA TYR A 40 2.35 3.76 12.73
C TYR A 40 0.99 4.46 12.62
N VAL A 41 0.33 4.24 11.48
CA VAL A 41 -1.02 4.74 11.24
C VAL A 41 -1.95 3.58 10.87
N GLU A 42 -3.24 3.73 11.19
CA GLU A 42 -4.24 2.78 10.73
C GLU A 42 -4.50 2.98 9.25
N ASP A 43 -4.44 1.88 8.47
CA ASP A 43 -4.74 1.93 7.05
C ASP A 43 -6.26 1.88 6.84
N ALA A 44 -6.83 3.00 6.40
CA ALA A 44 -8.25 3.11 6.09
C ALA A 44 -8.60 2.56 4.70
N TRP A 45 -7.61 2.30 3.85
CA TRP A 45 -7.82 1.84 2.49
C TRP A 45 -8.16 0.35 2.43
N LEU A 46 -9.14 0.02 1.60
CA LEU A 46 -9.55 -1.34 1.32
C LEU A 46 -8.92 -1.81 0.00
N ARG A 47 -8.10 -2.85 0.04
CA ARG A 47 -7.56 -3.45 -1.18
C ARG A 47 -8.59 -4.39 -1.79
N ILE A 48 -8.91 -4.17 -3.07
CA ILE A 48 -9.84 -4.99 -3.86
C ILE A 48 -9.03 -5.79 -4.86
N GLU A 49 -9.06 -7.11 -4.74
CA GLU A 49 -8.34 -8.01 -5.63
C GLU A 49 -9.24 -8.47 -6.77
N GLY A 50 -8.68 -8.57 -7.97
CA GLY A 50 -9.37 -9.04 -9.17
C GLY A 50 -10.61 -8.22 -9.53
N GLU A 51 -11.67 -8.91 -9.94
CA GLU A 51 -12.94 -8.31 -10.40
C GLU A 51 -14.01 -8.16 -9.29
N ALA A 52 -13.60 -8.29 -8.01
CA ALA A 52 -14.58 -8.15 -6.92
C ALA A 52 -15.28 -6.79 -6.97
N PRO A 53 -16.61 -6.72 -6.68
CA PRO A 53 -17.36 -5.49 -6.77
C PRO A 53 -16.79 -4.41 -5.83
N LEU A 54 -16.71 -3.18 -6.35
CA LEU A 54 -16.28 -2.05 -5.53
C LEU A 54 -17.42 -1.66 -4.57
N PRO A 55 -17.15 -1.40 -3.30
CA PRO A 55 -18.12 -0.82 -2.39
C PRO A 55 -18.49 0.60 -2.89
N SER A 56 -19.70 1.05 -2.61
CA SER A 56 -20.19 2.37 -3.02
C SER A 56 -19.49 3.53 -2.31
N ASP A 57 -18.95 3.28 -1.12
CA ASP A 57 -18.29 4.25 -0.26
C ASP A 57 -16.94 3.71 0.26
N GLY A 58 -16.21 4.58 0.94
CA GLY A 58 -14.88 4.26 1.49
C GLY A 58 -13.76 4.28 0.46
N ASP A 59 -12.53 4.33 0.93
CA ASP A 59 -11.33 4.42 0.10
C ASP A 59 -10.89 3.02 -0.36
N VAL A 60 -10.64 2.87 -1.65
CA VAL A 60 -10.25 1.57 -2.22
C VAL A 60 -8.97 1.67 -3.03
N ILE A 61 -8.19 0.58 -2.98
CA ILE A 61 -7.02 0.37 -3.83
C ILE A 61 -7.33 -0.80 -4.76
N VAL A 62 -7.14 -0.61 -6.05
CA VAL A 62 -7.32 -1.64 -7.10
C VAL A 62 -5.99 -1.96 -7.77
N ASP A 63 -5.93 -3.06 -8.50
CA ASP A 63 -4.76 -3.40 -9.29
C ASP A 63 -4.71 -2.57 -10.59
N TRP A 64 -3.50 -2.37 -11.13
CA TRP A 64 -3.26 -1.62 -12.35
C TRP A 64 -4.04 -2.15 -13.56
N ILE A 65 -4.12 -3.47 -13.70
CA ILE A 65 -4.84 -4.10 -14.81
C ILE A 65 -6.29 -3.65 -14.82
N ARG A 66 -6.96 -3.73 -13.68
CA ARG A 66 -8.35 -3.30 -13.53
C ARG A 66 -8.55 -1.81 -13.81
N LEU A 67 -7.68 -0.97 -13.28
CA LEU A 67 -7.75 0.48 -13.52
C LEU A 67 -7.64 0.81 -15.01
N LYS A 68 -6.83 0.07 -15.76
CA LYS A 68 -6.60 0.25 -17.19
C LYS A 68 -7.80 -0.22 -18.03
N GLU A 69 -8.43 -1.33 -17.64
CA GLU A 69 -9.54 -1.93 -18.38
C GLU A 69 -10.87 -1.21 -18.13
N GLU A 70 -11.10 -0.71 -16.93
CA GLU A 70 -12.35 -0.04 -16.55
C GLU A 70 -12.19 1.48 -16.53
N ALA A 71 -12.43 2.15 -17.68
CA ALA A 71 -12.28 3.61 -17.79
C ALA A 71 -13.17 4.40 -16.82
N SER A 72 -14.37 3.87 -16.50
CA SER A 72 -15.33 4.48 -15.58
C SER A 72 -15.09 4.14 -14.11
N LEU A 73 -14.06 3.35 -13.80
CA LEU A 73 -13.79 2.89 -12.45
C LEU A 73 -13.67 4.09 -11.48
N GLY A 74 -14.49 4.09 -10.45
CA GLY A 74 -14.47 5.12 -9.42
C GLY A 74 -15.35 6.37 -9.70
N HIS A 75 -16.01 6.51 -10.86
CA HIS A 75 -16.86 7.68 -11.16
C HIS A 75 -18.10 7.77 -10.28
N ASP A 76 -18.72 6.63 -9.97
CA ASP A 76 -19.98 6.55 -9.22
C ASP A 76 -19.77 6.30 -7.72
N ARG A 77 -18.60 6.71 -7.18
CA ARG A 77 -18.24 6.45 -5.80
C ARG A 77 -18.03 7.74 -5.01
N SER A 78 -18.40 7.71 -3.74
CA SER A 78 -18.09 8.79 -2.79
C SER A 78 -16.69 8.68 -2.16
N GLY A 79 -16.06 7.50 -2.24
CA GLY A 79 -14.72 7.24 -1.70
C GLY A 79 -13.59 7.52 -2.70
N ARG A 80 -12.37 7.64 -2.18
CA ARG A 80 -11.17 7.87 -2.97
C ARG A 80 -10.71 6.59 -3.66
N LEU A 81 -10.04 6.74 -4.80
CA LEU A 81 -9.46 5.64 -5.57
C LEU A 81 -7.94 5.65 -5.45
N GLY A 82 -7.36 4.49 -5.20
CA GLY A 82 -5.94 4.22 -5.26
C GLY A 82 -5.63 3.08 -6.22
N VAL A 83 -4.39 2.96 -6.63
CA VAL A 83 -3.91 1.89 -7.51
C VAL A 83 -2.64 1.25 -6.97
N VAL A 84 -2.52 -0.08 -7.09
CA VAL A 84 -1.25 -0.78 -7.00
C VAL A 84 -0.64 -0.83 -8.38
N PHE A 85 0.55 -0.25 -8.50
CA PHE A 85 1.23 -0.15 -9.78
C PHE A 85 2.50 -1.00 -9.76
N PRO A 86 2.62 -1.98 -10.68
CA PRO A 86 3.76 -2.88 -10.71
C PRO A 86 5.03 -2.15 -11.15
N ASN A 87 6.15 -2.53 -10.58
CA ASN A 87 7.44 -1.93 -10.91
C ASN A 87 7.98 -2.28 -12.31
N THR A 88 7.30 -3.16 -13.03
CA THR A 88 7.62 -3.56 -14.40
C THR A 88 7.07 -2.64 -15.47
N GLU A 89 6.10 -1.81 -15.11
CA GLU A 89 5.40 -0.92 -16.05
C GLU A 89 6.01 0.49 -16.06
N ASP A 90 5.82 1.21 -17.18
CA ASP A 90 6.23 2.61 -17.27
C ASP A 90 5.26 3.52 -16.52
N ALA A 91 5.79 4.31 -15.57
CA ALA A 91 4.99 5.24 -14.77
C ALA A 91 4.22 6.29 -15.63
N ASN A 92 4.68 6.60 -16.84
CA ASN A 92 3.98 7.49 -17.76
C ASN A 92 2.59 6.96 -18.16
N LEU A 93 2.34 5.66 -18.08
CA LEU A 93 1.04 5.07 -18.33
C LEU A 93 -0.03 5.52 -17.33
N LEU A 94 0.38 5.98 -16.14
CA LEU A 94 -0.53 6.53 -15.14
C LEU A 94 -1.00 7.95 -15.46
N ALA A 95 -0.33 8.68 -16.35
CA ALA A 95 -0.63 10.10 -16.62
C ALA A 95 -2.13 10.38 -16.87
N PRO A 96 -2.86 9.64 -17.72
CA PRO A 96 -4.29 9.89 -17.95
C PRO A 96 -5.18 9.58 -16.75
N HIS A 97 -4.68 8.86 -15.76
CA HIS A 97 -5.45 8.41 -14.60
C HIS A 97 -5.20 9.25 -13.33
N LEU A 98 -4.10 10.02 -13.28
CA LEU A 98 -3.65 10.71 -12.05
C LEU A 98 -4.69 11.67 -11.47
N GLY A 99 -5.49 12.32 -12.32
CA GLY A 99 -6.53 13.26 -11.85
C GLY A 99 -7.63 12.63 -11.01
N ARG A 100 -7.82 11.30 -11.08
CA ARG A 100 -8.81 10.54 -10.31
C ARG A 100 -8.20 9.71 -9.18
N LEU A 101 -6.87 9.64 -9.11
CA LEU A 101 -6.15 8.85 -8.11
C LEU A 101 -5.75 9.70 -6.92
N ALA A 102 -6.10 9.26 -5.73
CA ALA A 102 -5.64 9.84 -4.48
C ALA A 102 -4.42 9.11 -3.89
N LEU A 103 -4.16 7.88 -4.37
CA LEU A 103 -3.06 7.05 -3.91
C LEU A 103 -2.48 6.22 -5.06
N VAL A 104 -1.15 6.16 -5.14
CA VAL A 104 -0.41 5.20 -5.98
C VAL A 104 0.52 4.38 -5.09
N ALA A 105 0.29 3.08 -5.01
CA ALA A 105 1.15 2.14 -4.30
C ALA A 105 2.13 1.50 -5.29
N LEU A 106 3.42 1.81 -5.15
CA LEU A 106 4.49 1.27 -5.99
C LEU A 106 5.10 0.04 -5.34
N GLU A 107 5.26 -1.01 -6.13
CA GLU A 107 5.78 -2.28 -5.65
C GLU A 107 7.30 -2.30 -5.56
N LEU A 108 7.81 -2.67 -4.37
CA LEU A 108 9.20 -3.00 -4.11
C LEU A 108 9.31 -4.51 -3.82
N PRO A 109 9.41 -5.36 -4.85
CA PRO A 109 9.37 -6.81 -4.65
C PRO A 109 10.63 -7.33 -3.97
N SER A 110 11.78 -6.68 -4.17
CA SER A 110 13.04 -7.05 -3.55
C SER A 110 13.92 -5.84 -3.25
N PHE A 111 14.89 -6.02 -2.37
CA PHE A 111 15.87 -4.99 -2.00
C PHE A 111 16.71 -4.51 -3.20
N THR A 112 17.03 -5.40 -4.13
CA THR A 112 17.89 -5.12 -5.29
C THR A 112 17.14 -4.49 -6.45
N ASP A 113 15.81 -4.44 -6.40
CA ASP A 113 15.00 -3.88 -7.48
C ASP A 113 14.67 -2.41 -7.22
N GLY A 114 15.40 -1.53 -7.90
CA GLY A 114 15.29 -0.08 -7.74
C GLY A 114 14.29 0.61 -8.66
N ARG A 115 13.53 -0.11 -9.49
CA ARG A 115 12.63 0.48 -10.50
C ARG A 115 11.56 1.39 -9.90
N ALA A 116 11.00 1.02 -8.75
CA ALA A 116 9.99 1.83 -8.05
C ALA A 116 10.50 3.22 -7.64
N PHE A 117 11.79 3.38 -7.36
CA PHE A 117 12.37 4.71 -7.06
C PHE A 117 12.32 5.63 -8.28
N SER A 118 12.60 5.09 -9.47
CA SER A 118 12.51 5.84 -10.71
C SER A 118 11.06 6.19 -11.04
N GLN A 119 10.13 5.24 -10.87
CA GLN A 119 8.69 5.48 -11.05
C GLN A 119 8.19 6.59 -10.11
N ALA A 120 8.57 6.58 -8.84
CA ALA A 120 8.20 7.62 -7.88
C ALA A 120 8.68 9.01 -8.32
N ARG A 121 9.93 9.11 -8.81
CA ARG A 121 10.47 10.37 -9.33
C ARG A 121 9.75 10.86 -10.57
N VAL A 122 9.38 9.96 -11.50
CA VAL A 122 8.58 10.32 -12.67
C VAL A 122 7.23 10.87 -12.23
N LEU A 123 6.52 10.17 -11.34
CA LEU A 123 5.22 10.60 -10.82
C LEU A 123 5.28 11.97 -10.15
N ARG A 124 6.30 12.23 -9.31
CA ARG A 124 6.42 13.51 -8.59
C ARG A 124 6.92 14.65 -9.47
N HIS A 125 8.05 14.45 -10.17
CA HIS A 125 8.74 15.54 -10.86
C HIS A 125 8.25 15.78 -12.28
N GLN A 126 7.83 14.74 -13.00
CA GLN A 126 7.42 14.88 -14.40
C GLN A 126 5.91 15.00 -14.53
N LEU A 127 5.17 14.17 -13.80
CA LEU A 127 3.71 14.09 -13.88
C LEU A 127 2.98 14.92 -12.82
N GLY A 128 3.70 15.49 -11.83
CA GLY A 128 3.14 16.39 -10.82
C GLY A 128 2.14 15.73 -9.87
N PHE A 129 2.20 14.41 -9.68
CA PHE A 129 1.28 13.71 -8.80
C PHE A 129 1.42 14.17 -7.35
N SER A 130 0.35 14.72 -6.78
CA SER A 130 0.28 15.25 -5.42
C SER A 130 -0.42 14.33 -4.41
N GLY A 131 -1.03 13.22 -4.86
CA GLY A 131 -1.63 12.20 -4.00
C GLY A 131 -0.60 11.40 -3.21
N GLU A 132 -1.05 10.46 -2.38
CA GLU A 132 -0.15 9.61 -1.58
C GLU A 132 0.65 8.65 -2.47
N LEU A 133 1.98 8.67 -2.35
CA LEU A 133 2.86 7.63 -2.89
C LEU A 133 3.22 6.65 -1.78
N ARG A 134 2.77 5.42 -1.93
CA ARG A 134 2.98 4.35 -0.95
C ARG A 134 3.99 3.34 -1.47
N ALA A 135 4.96 2.98 -0.63
CA ALA A 135 5.84 1.85 -0.89
C ALA A 135 5.20 0.56 -0.36
N THR A 136 4.94 -0.40 -1.24
CA THR A 136 4.36 -1.71 -0.89
C THR A 136 5.31 -2.84 -1.25
N GLY A 137 4.99 -4.07 -0.85
CA GLY A 137 5.82 -5.23 -1.08
C GLY A 137 6.77 -5.49 0.09
N ASN A 138 8.02 -5.09 -0.01
CA ASN A 138 9.02 -5.32 1.03
C ASN A 138 9.98 -4.15 1.23
N PRO A 139 9.49 -2.91 1.47
CA PRO A 139 10.36 -1.79 1.77
C PRO A 139 11.14 -2.05 3.06
N LYS A 140 12.41 -1.64 3.11
CA LYS A 140 13.29 -1.82 4.26
C LYS A 140 13.59 -0.48 4.93
N ALA A 141 13.79 -0.51 6.24
CA ALA A 141 14.06 0.71 7.00
C ALA A 141 15.33 1.44 6.55
N ASP A 142 16.37 0.72 6.13
CA ASP A 142 17.60 1.29 5.59
C ASP A 142 17.42 2.07 4.28
N GLN A 143 16.36 1.77 3.54
CA GLN A 143 15.95 2.50 2.34
C GLN A 143 15.08 3.73 2.64
N ALA A 144 14.54 3.86 3.86
CA ALA A 144 13.49 4.82 4.20
C ALA A 144 13.84 6.28 3.82
N ALA A 145 15.04 6.74 4.19
CA ALA A 145 15.48 8.11 3.87
C ALA A 145 15.57 8.34 2.35
N PHE A 146 15.97 7.33 1.58
CA PHE A 146 16.04 7.42 0.13
C PHE A 146 14.65 7.38 -0.51
N LEU A 147 13.74 6.53 0.01
CA LEU A 147 12.35 6.46 -0.43
C LEU A 147 11.66 7.82 -0.27
N VAL A 148 11.78 8.46 0.89
CA VAL A 148 11.23 9.81 1.11
C VAL A 148 11.78 10.81 0.11
N ARG A 149 13.08 10.78 -0.17
CA ARG A 149 13.72 11.66 -1.16
C ARG A 149 13.23 11.42 -2.59
N CYS A 150 12.80 10.20 -2.91
CA CYS A 150 12.17 9.89 -4.19
C CYS A 150 10.70 10.31 -4.25
N GLY A 151 10.10 10.72 -3.11
CA GLY A 151 8.74 11.24 -3.03
C GLY A 151 7.71 10.31 -2.44
N PHE A 152 8.14 9.22 -1.77
CA PHE A 152 7.22 8.37 -1.02
C PHE A 152 6.78 9.03 0.29
N ASP A 153 5.49 8.89 0.63
CA ASP A 153 4.88 9.42 1.85
C ASP A 153 4.62 8.34 2.90
N ALA A 154 4.41 7.09 2.46
CA ALA A 154 3.99 6.00 3.34
C ALA A 154 4.65 4.66 2.96
N PHE A 155 4.80 3.78 3.96
CA PHE A 155 5.49 2.51 3.83
C PHE A 155 4.67 1.38 4.43
N GLU A 156 4.29 0.38 3.63
CA GLU A 156 3.71 -0.87 4.13
C GLU A 156 4.84 -1.75 4.67
N VAL A 157 4.91 -1.91 5.97
CA VAL A 157 6.01 -2.63 6.62
C VAL A 157 5.64 -4.09 6.85
N ARG A 158 6.28 -4.98 6.10
CA ARG A 158 6.18 -6.42 6.33
C ARG A 158 7.41 -6.89 7.11
N GLY A 159 7.21 -7.29 8.35
CA GLY A 159 8.31 -7.83 9.17
C GLY A 159 8.38 -7.27 10.58
N THR A 160 9.44 -7.64 11.29
CA THR A 160 9.61 -7.41 12.73
C THR A 160 10.50 -6.20 13.06
N GLN A 161 10.82 -5.35 12.09
CA GLN A 161 11.68 -4.19 12.37
C GLN A 161 10.91 -3.18 13.25
N PRO A 162 11.46 -2.83 14.43
CA PRO A 162 10.81 -1.88 15.33
C PRO A 162 10.66 -0.49 14.69
N LEU A 163 9.63 0.26 15.10
CA LEU A 163 9.38 1.62 14.60
C LEU A 163 10.58 2.55 14.80
N GLU A 164 11.30 2.38 15.92
CA GLU A 164 12.48 3.17 16.26
C GLU A 164 13.59 3.05 15.22
N VAL A 165 13.68 1.88 14.54
CA VAL A 165 14.65 1.69 13.45
C VAL A 165 14.26 2.54 12.25
N TRP A 166 12.98 2.53 11.89
CA TRP A 166 12.43 3.38 10.81
C TRP A 166 12.62 4.86 11.12
N GLN A 167 12.27 5.30 12.32
CA GLN A 167 12.44 6.68 12.76
C GLN A 167 13.90 7.14 12.69
N ARG A 168 14.83 6.29 13.15
CA ARG A 168 16.26 6.56 13.08
C ARG A 168 16.75 6.69 11.65
N MET A 169 16.29 5.81 10.76
CA MET A 169 16.68 5.85 9.35
C MET A 169 16.09 7.07 8.63
N LEU A 170 14.84 7.42 8.91
CA LEU A 170 14.20 8.64 8.38
C LEU A 170 14.94 9.91 8.85
N ALA A 171 15.40 9.93 10.09
CA ALA A 171 16.15 11.06 10.67
C ALA A 171 17.65 11.06 10.30
N SER A 172 18.18 9.96 9.75
CA SER A 172 19.64 9.78 9.56
C SER A 172 20.27 10.71 8.53
N VAL A 173 19.48 11.24 7.59
CA VAL A 173 19.97 12.10 6.51
C VAL A 173 19.43 13.51 6.70
N SER A 174 20.15 14.34 7.46
CA SER A 174 19.80 15.75 7.70
C SER A 174 20.38 16.70 6.65
N ARG A 175 21.40 16.30 5.92
CA ARG A 175 22.04 17.10 4.85
C ARG A 175 22.21 16.27 3.60
N VAL A 176 21.70 16.77 2.49
CA VAL A 176 21.79 16.11 1.18
C VAL A 176 22.43 17.05 0.18
N TYR A 177 23.33 16.53 -0.62
CA TYR A 177 23.99 17.29 -1.69
C TYR A 177 23.03 17.59 -2.84
N GLN A 178 22.15 16.64 -3.16
CA GLN A 178 21.12 16.80 -4.19
C GLN A 178 19.75 16.93 -3.53
N ARG A 179 18.95 17.90 -3.99
CA ARG A 179 17.59 18.12 -3.49
C ARG A 179 16.70 16.92 -3.79
N GLY A 180 15.94 16.49 -2.78
CA GLY A 180 14.85 15.52 -2.92
C GLY A 180 13.55 16.21 -3.32
N TYR A 181 12.50 15.41 -3.53
CA TYR A 181 11.16 15.94 -3.86
C TYR A 181 10.61 16.85 -2.76
N SER A 182 10.73 16.46 -1.51
CA SER A 182 10.21 17.21 -0.35
C SER A 182 10.85 18.58 -0.13
N GLU A 183 12.01 18.83 -0.70
CA GLU A 183 12.74 20.09 -0.51
C GLU A 183 12.29 21.21 -1.49
N GLY A 184 11.49 20.86 -2.49
CA GLY A 184 10.98 21.82 -3.50
C GLY A 184 9.65 22.48 -3.15
N ALA A 185 8.87 21.89 -2.23
CA ALA A 185 7.49 22.34 -1.92
C ALA A 185 7.37 23.13 -0.61
N GLY A 186 8.44 23.34 0.14
CA GLY A 186 8.37 23.95 1.47
C GLY A 186 9.58 24.80 1.83
N ALA A 187 9.40 26.11 1.69
CA ALA A 187 9.99 27.16 2.52
C ALA A 187 11.51 27.10 2.78
N VAL A 188 12.23 27.87 2.04
CA VAL A 188 13.28 28.72 2.61
C VAL A 188 12.67 29.47 3.81
N LYS A 189 12.88 28.98 5.02
CA LYS A 189 12.82 29.83 6.21
C LYS A 189 14.23 30.28 6.51
N SER A 190 14.46 31.53 6.24
CA SER A 190 15.56 32.37 6.70
C SER A 190 15.71 32.32 8.21
#